data_eb49ac572eba329fa92c8b5b0863ad8e
#
_entry.id   eb49ac572eba329fa92c8b5b0863ad8e
#
_cell.length_a   1.000
_cell.length_b   1.000
_cell.length_c   1.000
_cell.angle_alpha   90.00
_cell.angle_beta   90.00
_cell.angle_gamma   90.00
#
_symmetry.space_group_name_H-M   'P 1'
#
loop_
_entity.id
_entity.type
_entity.pdbx_description
1 polymer ?
#
loop_
_entity_poly.entity_id
_entity_poly.type
_entity_poly.pdbx_seq_one_letter_code
_entity_poly.pdbx_strand_id
1 'polypeptide(L)'
;IYKPTEKAVLNWSTFIGDEPTEFGLRTRYFSNLYFDYQWNENWRTIVGFDAGMQKSSVGDKYKKWFSPVFIAQYTFNSKWQTAFRTEYYQDENNVIINVNDIAFKTFGNSFNIDFLPTKRVKIRTEARWLKSQEAIFIKDNQLVEDNFFITTSMSFEF
;
A
#
# COMPACT_ATOMS: atom_id res chain seq x y z
N ILE A 1 -7.07 -5.72 16.75
CA ILE A 1 -6.55 -4.37 17.02
C ILE A 1 -6.22 -4.28 18.50
N TYR A 2 -5.00 -3.90 18.84
CA TYR A 2 -4.53 -3.69 20.20
C TYR A 2 -4.11 -2.22 20.38
N LYS A 3 -4.58 -1.58 21.45
CA LYS A 3 -4.30 -0.17 21.75
C LYS A 3 -3.56 -0.11 23.11
N PRO A 4 -2.22 -0.18 23.11
CA PRO A 4 -1.44 -0.11 24.35
C PRO A 4 -1.54 1.24 25.05
N THR A 5 -1.78 2.31 24.29
CA THR A 5 -2.02 3.66 24.80
C THR A 5 -3.03 4.38 23.88
N GLU A 6 -3.51 5.55 24.26
CA GLU A 6 -4.35 6.40 23.41
C GLU A 6 -3.64 6.86 22.13
N LYS A 7 -2.29 6.86 22.14
CA LYS A 7 -1.44 7.31 21.04
C LYS A 7 -0.97 6.18 20.12
N ALA A 8 -1.17 4.93 20.50
CA ALA A 8 -0.61 3.78 19.81
C ALA A 8 -1.68 2.78 19.43
N VAL A 9 -1.69 2.37 18.17
CA VAL A 9 -2.53 1.30 17.65
C VAL A 9 -1.66 0.27 16.96
N LEU A 10 -1.76 -0.98 17.40
CA LEU A 10 -1.19 -2.13 16.72
C LEU A 10 -2.34 -2.95 16.12
N ASN A 11 -2.29 -3.19 14.84
CA ASN A 11 -3.22 -4.09 14.16
C ASN A 11 -2.46 -5.27 13.59
N TRP A 12 -3.00 -6.44 13.84
CA TRP A 12 -2.58 -7.66 13.16
C TRP A 12 -3.82 -8.36 12.64
N SER A 13 -3.84 -8.64 11.35
CA SER A 13 -4.90 -9.40 10.69
C SER A 13 -4.29 -10.46 9.78
N THR A 14 -4.96 -11.59 9.68
CA THR A 14 -4.52 -12.74 8.89
C THR A 14 -5.68 -13.28 8.07
N PHE A 15 -5.33 -13.89 6.95
CA PHE A 15 -6.25 -14.66 6.13
C PHE A 15 -5.60 -16.00 5.81
N ILE A 16 -6.37 -17.08 5.94
CA ILE A 16 -6.00 -18.43 5.49
C ILE A 16 -7.22 -18.98 4.77
N GLY A 17 -7.08 -19.31 3.51
CA GLY A 17 -8.18 -19.82 2.70
C GLY A 17 -7.74 -20.22 1.30
N ASP A 18 -8.67 -20.83 0.57
CA ASP A 18 -8.44 -21.22 -0.80
C ASP A 18 -8.93 -20.12 -1.74
N GLU A 19 -8.07 -19.71 -2.65
CA GLU A 19 -8.35 -18.73 -3.69
C GLU A 19 -8.52 -19.41 -5.05
N PRO A 20 -9.55 -19.07 -5.83
CA PRO A 20 -9.73 -19.57 -7.17
C PRO A 20 -8.63 -19.06 -8.10
N THR A 21 -8.04 -19.93 -8.85
CA THR A 21 -7.08 -19.61 -9.91
C THR A 21 -7.49 -20.34 -11.19
N GLU A 22 -6.88 -20.04 -12.32
CA GLU A 22 -7.09 -20.77 -13.57
C GLU A 22 -6.76 -22.28 -13.48
N PHE A 23 -5.93 -22.67 -12.49
CA PHE A 23 -5.52 -24.05 -12.21
C PHE A 23 -6.28 -24.67 -11.02
N GLY A 24 -7.45 -24.11 -10.62
CA GLY A 24 -8.25 -24.55 -9.49
C GLY A 24 -7.93 -23.81 -8.18
N LEU A 25 -8.49 -24.33 -7.08
CA LEU A 25 -8.31 -23.73 -5.76
C LEU A 25 -6.86 -23.88 -5.26
N ARG A 26 -6.32 -22.78 -4.71
CA ARG A 26 -4.96 -22.75 -4.13
C ARG A 26 -4.97 -22.09 -2.77
N THR A 27 -4.41 -22.76 -1.79
CA THR A 27 -4.32 -22.23 -0.43
C THR A 27 -3.43 -21.00 -0.39
N ARG A 28 -3.98 -19.90 0.15
CA ARG A 28 -3.32 -18.63 0.37
C ARG A 28 -3.25 -18.34 1.86
N TYR A 29 -2.09 -17.86 2.28
CA TYR A 29 -1.84 -17.31 3.59
C TYR A 29 -1.49 -15.83 3.40
N PHE A 30 -2.08 -14.98 4.20
CA PHE A 30 -1.80 -13.55 4.19
C PHE A 30 -1.77 -13.01 5.61
N SER A 31 -0.87 -12.09 5.88
CA SER A 31 -0.76 -11.38 7.15
C SER A 31 -0.50 -9.90 6.87
N ASN A 32 -1.26 -9.06 7.55
CA ASN A 32 -1.07 -7.61 7.63
C ASN A 32 -0.73 -7.24 9.06
N LEU A 33 0.34 -6.52 9.24
CA LEU A 33 0.73 -5.93 10.51
C LEU A 33 0.97 -4.43 10.29
N TYR A 34 0.33 -3.57 11.09
CA TYR A 34 0.73 -2.17 11.13
C TYR A 34 0.75 -1.63 12.55
N PHE A 35 1.65 -0.67 12.75
CA PHE A 35 1.80 0.12 13.95
C PHE A 35 1.58 1.59 13.59
N ASP A 36 0.62 2.21 14.27
CA ASP A 36 0.23 3.60 14.10
C ASP A 36 0.50 4.33 15.41
N TYR A 37 1.26 5.43 15.32
CA TYR A 37 1.68 6.17 16.51
C TYR A 37 1.52 7.68 16.34
N GLN A 38 0.76 8.27 17.29
CA GLN A 38 0.58 9.73 17.42
C GLN A 38 1.65 10.29 18.35
N TRP A 39 2.67 10.94 17.79
CA TRP A 39 3.79 11.52 18.57
C TRP A 39 3.34 12.72 19.40
N ASN A 40 2.57 13.62 18.76
CA ASN A 40 1.99 14.81 19.36
C ASN A 40 0.77 15.25 18.55
N GLU A 41 0.21 16.41 18.82
CA GLU A 41 -1.00 16.92 18.11
C GLU A 41 -0.81 17.07 16.60
N ASN A 42 0.42 17.27 16.14
CA ASN A 42 0.74 17.52 14.74
C ASN A 42 1.29 16.28 14.01
N TRP A 43 2.16 15.46 14.66
CA TRP A 43 2.87 14.37 14.02
C TRP A 43 2.28 13.00 14.32
N ARG A 44 2.07 12.22 13.26
CA ARG A 44 1.65 10.81 13.29
C ARG A 44 2.46 10.01 12.30
N THR A 45 2.83 8.79 12.66
CA THR A 45 3.49 7.85 11.76
C THR A 45 2.80 6.50 11.75
N ILE A 46 2.83 5.86 10.58
CA ILE A 46 2.37 4.48 10.42
C ILE A 46 3.49 3.69 9.76
N VAL A 47 3.79 2.53 10.35
CA VAL A 47 4.67 1.52 9.76
C VAL A 47 3.83 0.28 9.53
N GLY A 48 3.80 -0.22 8.30
CA GLY A 48 3.03 -1.39 7.92
C GLY A 48 3.87 -2.41 7.18
N PHE A 49 3.45 -3.67 7.28
CA PHE A 49 4.06 -4.77 6.57
C PHE A 49 2.98 -5.79 6.18
N ASP A 50 2.83 -5.98 4.88
CA ASP A 50 2.01 -7.02 4.29
C ASP A 50 2.89 -8.15 3.81
N ALA A 51 2.53 -9.39 4.08
CA ALA A 51 3.19 -10.56 3.56
C ALA A 51 2.19 -11.66 3.26
N GLY A 52 2.43 -12.37 2.18
CA GLY A 52 1.59 -13.50 1.85
C GLY A 52 2.34 -14.56 1.05
N MET A 53 1.73 -15.73 1.01
CA MET A 53 2.18 -16.83 0.18
C MET A 53 0.99 -17.64 -0.32
N GLN A 54 1.12 -18.16 -1.54
CA GLN A 54 0.10 -19.00 -2.17
C GLN A 54 0.75 -20.25 -2.72
N LYS A 55 0.07 -21.39 -2.58
CA LYS A 55 0.54 -22.66 -3.12
C LYS A 55 0.66 -22.57 -4.66
N SER A 56 1.77 -22.99 -5.21
CA SER A 56 2.00 -23.02 -6.65
C SER A 56 1.04 -24.00 -7.35
N SER A 57 0.73 -23.74 -8.61
CA SER A 57 0.01 -24.69 -9.47
C SER A 57 0.84 -25.93 -9.83
N VAL A 58 2.17 -25.82 -9.74
CA VAL A 58 3.09 -26.90 -10.05
C VAL A 58 3.95 -27.21 -8.82
N GLY A 59 3.86 -28.45 -8.34
CA GLY A 59 4.60 -28.93 -7.16
C GLY A 59 4.08 -28.37 -5.83
N ASP A 60 4.87 -28.56 -4.77
CA ASP A 60 4.50 -28.19 -3.39
C ASP A 60 5.13 -26.87 -2.92
N LYS A 61 5.69 -26.07 -3.83
CA LYS A 61 6.32 -24.80 -3.49
C LYS A 61 5.27 -23.71 -3.27
N TYR A 62 5.62 -22.74 -2.44
CA TYR A 62 4.84 -21.53 -2.22
C TYR A 62 5.50 -20.34 -2.92
N LYS A 63 4.69 -19.58 -3.64
CA LYS A 63 5.03 -18.28 -4.21
C LYS A 63 4.73 -17.22 -3.18
N LYS A 64 5.60 -16.22 -3.03
CA LYS A 64 5.54 -15.23 -1.94
C LYS A 64 5.49 -13.83 -2.49
N TRP A 65 4.84 -12.93 -1.75
CA TRP A 65 4.88 -11.47 -1.96
C TRP A 65 4.96 -10.77 -0.61
N PHE A 66 5.43 -9.53 -0.62
CA PHE A 66 5.43 -8.67 0.57
C PHE A 66 5.44 -7.18 0.20
N SER A 67 4.99 -6.35 1.13
CA SER A 67 4.95 -4.90 0.98
C SER A 67 5.17 -4.19 2.31
N PRO A 68 6.38 -3.70 2.62
CA PRO A 68 6.58 -2.71 3.67
C PRO A 68 6.06 -1.35 3.25
N VAL A 69 5.49 -0.60 4.19
CA VAL A 69 5.04 0.77 4.02
C VAL A 69 5.40 1.64 5.23
N PHE A 70 5.79 2.88 4.96
CA PHE A 70 5.97 3.91 5.96
C PHE A 70 5.20 5.16 5.55
N ILE A 71 4.45 5.74 6.49
CA ILE A 71 3.71 6.99 6.29
C ILE A 71 4.06 7.94 7.44
N ALA A 72 4.41 9.17 7.10
CA ALA A 72 4.55 10.28 8.04
C ALA A 72 3.53 11.35 7.70
N GLN A 73 2.66 11.67 8.65
CA GLN A 73 1.63 12.68 8.51
C GLN A 73 1.93 13.88 9.41
N TYR A 74 1.67 15.08 8.89
CA TYR A 74 1.75 16.33 9.64
C TYR A 74 0.45 17.14 9.51
N THR A 75 -0.10 17.56 10.64
CA THR A 75 -1.29 18.41 10.73
C THR A 75 -0.84 19.83 11.04
N PHE A 76 -1.02 20.75 10.09
CA PHE A 76 -0.69 22.17 10.27
C PHE A 76 -1.71 22.88 11.17
N ASN A 77 -2.99 22.57 10.94
CA ASN A 77 -4.14 23.12 11.69
C ASN A 77 -5.39 22.30 11.39
N SER A 78 -6.55 22.74 11.85
CA SER A 78 -7.83 22.03 11.67
C SER A 78 -8.30 21.87 10.22
N LYS A 79 -7.69 22.60 9.27
CA LYS A 79 -8.07 22.58 7.85
C LYS A 79 -7.01 21.98 6.93
N TRP A 80 -5.75 21.87 7.34
CA TRP A 80 -4.66 21.48 6.49
C TRP A 80 -3.82 20.38 7.10
N GLN A 81 -3.61 19.31 6.32
CA GLN A 81 -2.74 18.19 6.66
C GLN A 81 -1.90 17.83 5.43
N THR A 82 -0.79 17.17 5.68
CA THR A 82 0.05 16.58 4.63
C THR A 82 0.54 15.22 5.07
N ALA A 83 0.87 14.35 4.12
CA ALA A 83 1.56 13.12 4.42
C ALA A 83 2.57 12.77 3.31
N PHE A 84 3.66 12.19 3.74
CA PHE A 84 4.61 11.49 2.90
C PHE A 84 4.42 9.98 3.11
N ARG A 85 4.38 9.21 2.01
CA ARG A 85 4.33 7.75 2.02
C ARG A 85 5.48 7.21 1.18
N THR A 86 6.15 6.20 1.70
CA THR A 86 7.08 5.36 0.96
C THR A 86 6.72 3.91 1.15
N GLU A 87 6.82 3.14 0.08
CA GLU A 87 6.48 1.72 0.06
C GLU A 87 7.35 0.96 -0.92
N TYR A 88 7.52 -0.31 -0.67
CA TYR A 88 8.08 -1.26 -1.62
C TYR A 88 7.12 -2.43 -1.78
N TYR A 89 6.90 -2.89 -2.99
CA TYR A 89 6.09 -4.07 -3.26
C TYR A 89 6.89 -5.07 -4.08
N GLN A 90 6.94 -6.31 -3.60
CA GLN A 90 7.59 -7.40 -4.30
C GLN A 90 6.62 -8.57 -4.49
N ASP A 91 6.41 -8.95 -5.75
CA ASP A 91 5.69 -10.14 -6.19
C ASP A 91 6.39 -10.74 -7.41
N GLU A 92 7.50 -11.43 -7.15
CA GLU A 92 8.35 -12.01 -8.21
C GLU A 92 7.66 -13.09 -9.03
N ASN A 93 6.60 -13.65 -8.52
CA ASN A 93 5.91 -14.80 -9.09
C ASN A 93 4.51 -14.48 -9.61
N ASN A 94 4.17 -13.20 -9.70
CA ASN A 94 2.90 -12.74 -10.24
C ASN A 94 1.69 -13.39 -9.57
N VAL A 95 1.72 -13.48 -8.23
CA VAL A 95 0.64 -14.10 -7.44
C VAL A 95 -0.55 -13.16 -7.33
N ILE A 96 -0.28 -11.89 -7.06
CA ILE A 96 -1.30 -10.84 -6.87
C ILE A 96 -1.32 -9.90 -8.07
N ILE A 97 -0.13 -9.47 -8.52
CA ILE A 97 0.01 -8.52 -9.63
C ILE A 97 0.70 -9.22 -10.78
N ASN A 98 -0.04 -9.44 -11.87
CA ASN A 98 0.52 -9.96 -13.11
C ASN A 98 0.58 -8.85 -14.16
N VAL A 99 1.80 -8.52 -14.61
CA VAL A 99 2.06 -7.61 -15.72
C VAL A 99 2.89 -8.38 -16.74
N ASN A 100 2.23 -9.05 -17.67
CA ASN A 100 2.87 -9.80 -18.76
C ASN A 100 3.92 -10.82 -18.25
N ASP A 101 3.65 -11.49 -17.13
CA ASP A 101 4.54 -12.46 -16.47
C ASP A 101 5.91 -11.89 -16.05
N ILE A 102 6.04 -10.55 -16.01
CA ILE A 102 7.21 -9.87 -15.51
C ILE A 102 7.15 -9.80 -13.98
N ALA A 103 8.26 -10.06 -13.31
CA ALA A 103 8.37 -9.95 -11.86
C ALA A 103 8.03 -8.53 -11.38
N PHE A 104 7.04 -8.38 -10.49
CA PHE A 104 6.64 -7.08 -9.98
C PHE A 104 7.49 -6.70 -8.75
N LYS A 105 8.39 -5.73 -8.93
CA LYS A 105 9.25 -5.16 -7.88
C LYS A 105 9.26 -3.65 -8.01
N THR A 106 8.42 -2.99 -7.23
CA THR A 106 8.18 -1.55 -7.40
C THR A 106 8.36 -0.81 -6.09
N PHE A 107 9.11 0.27 -6.15
CA PHE A 107 9.25 1.25 -5.10
C PHE A 107 8.29 2.42 -5.38
N GLY A 108 7.52 2.83 -4.37
CA GLY A 108 6.57 3.92 -4.50
C GLY A 108 6.83 5.01 -3.47
N ASN A 109 6.74 6.27 -3.91
CA ASN A 109 6.73 7.43 -3.04
C ASN A 109 5.54 8.30 -3.38
N SER A 110 4.85 8.84 -2.38
CA SER A 110 3.84 9.85 -2.60
C SER A 110 3.89 10.95 -1.56
N PHE A 111 3.40 12.10 -1.98
CA PHE A 111 3.19 13.25 -1.12
C PHE A 111 1.81 13.80 -1.39
N ASN A 112 1.01 14.00 -0.32
CA ASN A 112 -0.31 14.57 -0.45
C ASN A 112 -0.50 15.79 0.42
N ILE A 113 -1.42 16.65 -0.03
CA ILE A 113 -1.96 17.76 0.74
C ILE A 113 -3.47 17.53 0.85
N ASP A 114 -3.97 17.57 2.09
CA ASP A 114 -5.38 17.43 2.41
C ASP A 114 -5.92 18.79 2.86
N PHE A 115 -7.02 19.22 2.24
CA PHE A 115 -7.82 20.36 2.67
C PHE A 115 -9.14 19.86 3.27
N LEU A 116 -9.43 20.26 4.50
CA LEU A 116 -10.62 19.90 5.27
C LEU A 116 -11.47 21.17 5.48
N PRO A 117 -12.30 21.58 4.49
CA PRO A 117 -13.15 22.76 4.63
C PRO A 117 -14.12 22.63 5.81
N THR A 118 -14.57 21.42 6.10
CA THR A 118 -15.39 21.06 7.27
C THR A 118 -14.89 19.75 7.87
N LYS A 119 -15.42 19.35 9.04
CA LYS A 119 -15.09 18.04 9.66
C LYS A 119 -15.57 16.84 8.83
N ARG A 120 -16.49 17.06 7.89
CA ARG A 120 -17.14 16.00 7.08
C ARG A 120 -16.66 15.95 5.64
N VAL A 121 -15.80 16.87 5.22
CA VAL A 121 -15.33 16.96 3.83
C VAL A 121 -13.82 17.03 3.83
N LYS A 122 -13.21 16.17 3.06
CA LYS A 122 -11.76 16.15 2.80
C LYS A 122 -11.51 16.17 1.29
N ILE A 123 -10.70 17.10 0.85
CA ILE A 123 -10.18 17.17 -0.52
C ILE A 123 -8.68 16.84 -0.43
N ARG A 124 -8.25 15.81 -1.14
CA ARG A 124 -6.85 15.37 -1.20
C ARG A 124 -6.31 15.58 -2.61
N THR A 125 -5.15 16.18 -2.71
CA THR A 125 -4.32 16.13 -3.90
C THR A 125 -3.04 15.40 -3.58
N GLU A 126 -2.72 14.36 -4.36
CA GLU A 126 -1.56 13.48 -4.17
C GLU A 126 -0.73 13.44 -5.45
N ALA A 127 0.56 13.66 -5.32
CA ALA A 127 1.56 13.36 -6.33
C ALA A 127 2.23 12.02 -5.98
N ARG A 128 2.29 11.09 -6.93
CA ARG A 128 2.87 9.76 -6.72
C ARG A 128 3.85 9.41 -7.81
N TRP A 129 4.99 8.91 -7.40
CA TRP A 129 6.04 8.38 -8.26
C TRP A 129 6.30 6.92 -7.92
N LEU A 130 6.31 6.09 -8.96
CA LEU A 130 6.60 4.66 -8.90
C LEU A 130 7.86 4.36 -9.71
N LYS A 131 8.75 3.54 -9.17
CA LYS A 131 9.94 3.03 -9.85
C LYS A 131 9.97 1.52 -9.72
N SER A 132 9.92 0.83 -10.85
CA SER A 132 10.06 -0.63 -10.93
C SER A 132 11.48 -1.03 -11.32
N GLN A 133 11.88 -2.25 -10.97
CA GLN A 133 13.12 -2.84 -11.46
C GLN A 133 13.04 -3.21 -12.94
N GLU A 134 11.85 -3.57 -13.41
CA GLU A 134 11.57 -3.92 -14.78
C GLU A 134 10.65 -2.89 -15.44
N ALA A 135 10.72 -2.78 -16.75
CA ALA A 135 9.87 -1.90 -17.54
C ALA A 135 8.43 -2.45 -17.62
N ILE A 136 7.55 -2.00 -16.72
CA ILE A 136 6.17 -2.48 -16.56
C ILE A 136 5.11 -1.39 -16.78
N PHE A 137 5.49 -0.13 -16.80
CA PHE A 137 4.56 0.97 -17.04
C PHE A 137 4.53 1.33 -18.51
N ILE A 138 3.38 1.78 -19.01
CA ILE A 138 3.23 2.19 -20.42
C ILE A 138 3.28 3.73 -20.48
N LYS A 139 4.21 4.25 -21.27
CA LYS A 139 4.32 5.67 -21.60
C LYS A 139 4.63 5.82 -23.10
N ASP A 140 3.84 6.58 -23.81
CA ASP A 140 3.98 6.82 -25.26
C ASP A 140 4.10 5.51 -26.08
N ASN A 141 3.30 4.50 -25.73
CA ASN A 141 3.31 3.13 -26.30
C ASN A 141 4.62 2.35 -26.09
N GLN A 142 5.44 2.76 -25.13
CA GLN A 142 6.66 2.06 -24.75
C GLN A 142 6.58 1.61 -23.29
N LEU A 143 7.21 0.49 -22.98
CA LEU A 143 7.37 0.07 -21.60
C LEU A 143 8.51 0.86 -20.96
N VAL A 144 8.24 1.39 -19.76
CA VAL A 144 9.19 2.16 -18.95
C VAL A 144 9.21 1.66 -17.52
N GLU A 145 10.27 1.97 -16.78
CA GLU A 145 10.46 1.55 -15.41
C GLU A 145 9.83 2.49 -14.38
N ASP A 146 9.46 3.70 -14.78
CA ASP A 146 8.92 4.70 -13.86
C ASP A 146 7.56 5.23 -14.33
N ASN A 147 6.77 5.64 -13.35
CA ASN A 147 5.50 6.28 -13.57
C ASN A 147 5.28 7.40 -12.56
N PHE A 148 4.80 8.54 -13.03
CA PHE A 148 4.44 9.67 -12.19
C PHE A 148 3.03 10.15 -12.53
N PHE A 149 2.21 10.38 -11.52
CA PHE A 149 0.88 10.92 -11.70
C PHE A 149 0.44 11.79 -10.52
N ILE A 150 -0.53 12.66 -10.78
CA ILE A 150 -1.19 13.48 -9.77
C ILE A 150 -2.68 13.12 -9.79
N THR A 151 -3.24 12.91 -8.61
CA THR A 151 -4.68 12.62 -8.44
C THR A 151 -5.29 13.61 -7.45
N THR A 152 -6.57 13.91 -7.64
CA THR A 152 -7.37 14.63 -6.66
C THR A 152 -8.61 13.81 -6.34
N SER A 153 -8.92 13.69 -5.06
CA SER A 153 -10.08 12.97 -4.55
C SER A 153 -10.83 13.81 -3.52
N MET A 154 -12.13 13.53 -3.38
CA MET A 154 -12.99 14.15 -2.37
C MET A 154 -13.72 13.06 -1.60
N SER A 155 -13.71 13.15 -0.28
CA SER A 155 -14.40 12.25 0.64
C SER A 155 -15.44 13.02 1.44
N PHE A 156 -16.58 12.38 1.65
CA PHE A 156 -17.68 12.91 2.48
C PHE A 156 -17.99 11.91 3.59
N GLU A 157 -18.23 12.42 4.79
CA GLU A 157 -18.73 11.67 5.95
C GLU A 157 -20.16 12.14 6.25
N PHE A 158 -21.11 11.21 6.34
CA PHE A 158 -22.52 11.45 6.58
C PHE A 158 -22.92 11.22 8.03
#